data_c530a5a4e86ffc194fe11b2b890d83bc
#
_entry.id   c530a5a4e86ffc194fe11b2b890d83bc
#
_cell.length_a   1.000
_cell.length_b   1.000
_cell.length_c   1.000
_cell.angle_alpha   90.00
_cell.angle_beta   90.00
_cell.angle_gamma   90.00
#
_symmetry.space_group_name_H-M   'P 1'
#
loop_
_entity.id
_entity.type
_entity.pdbx_description
1 polymer ?
#
loop_
_entity_poly.entity_id
_entity_poly.type
_entity_poly.pdbx_seq_one_letter_code
_entity_poly.pdbx_strand_id
1 'polypeptide(L)'
;MELYLDTADLEEIREIAAWGVLSGVTTNPTLVAKAFAGERLTWERLSQHLKAVCELAGGPVSAEVTALEAEAMVEEGRRLAALHPNIVVKLPTTEEGLKACRALSAEGIRVNMTLIFSANQALLAARAGASYVSPFLGRVDDISWDGGELLREIVEMREVQDLPVRVIAASIRHPRHVTEAALLGADIATMPHAVFKALLRHPLTDLGLRRFMEDWEKVRP
;
A
#
# COMPACT_ATOMS: atom_id res chain seq x y z
N MET A 1 -7.87 -4.98 9.87
CA MET A 1 -6.81 -4.42 9.02
C MET A 1 -6.81 -5.15 7.68
N GLU A 2 -6.88 -4.44 6.57
CA GLU A 2 -6.77 -4.97 5.22
C GLU A 2 -5.30 -5.21 4.85
N LEU A 3 -5.06 -6.19 3.97
CA LEU A 3 -3.71 -6.53 3.52
C LEU A 3 -3.54 -6.16 2.05
N TYR A 4 -2.57 -5.29 1.78
CA TYR A 4 -2.22 -4.86 0.44
C TYR A 4 -0.84 -5.39 0.04
N LEU A 5 -0.66 -5.61 -1.25
CA LEU A 5 0.64 -5.99 -1.82
C LEU A 5 1.32 -4.75 -2.41
N ASP A 6 2.59 -4.53 -2.06
CA ASP A 6 3.41 -3.42 -2.58
C ASP A 6 4.26 -3.93 -3.75
N THR A 7 3.68 -3.91 -4.95
CA THR A 7 4.30 -4.41 -6.18
C THR A 7 3.63 -3.86 -7.43
N ALA A 8 4.33 -3.91 -8.56
CA ALA A 8 3.78 -3.74 -9.89
C ALA A 8 3.89 -5.03 -10.75
N ASP A 9 4.36 -6.14 -10.17
CA ASP A 9 4.50 -7.41 -10.87
C ASP A 9 3.16 -8.18 -10.88
N LEU A 10 2.65 -8.48 -12.07
CA LEU A 10 1.36 -9.14 -12.26
C LEU A 10 1.33 -10.58 -11.74
N GLU A 11 2.46 -11.29 -11.79
CA GLU A 11 2.54 -12.66 -11.29
C GLU A 11 2.51 -12.70 -9.77
N GLU A 12 3.22 -11.77 -9.10
CA GLU A 12 3.14 -11.60 -7.64
C GLU A 12 1.72 -11.30 -7.18
N ILE A 13 1.00 -10.42 -7.91
CA ILE A 13 -0.39 -10.08 -7.59
C ILE A 13 -1.28 -11.31 -7.78
N ARG A 14 -1.14 -12.04 -8.90
CA ARG A 14 -1.93 -13.24 -9.18
C ARG A 14 -1.73 -14.32 -8.13
N GLU A 15 -0.47 -14.55 -7.70
CA GLU A 15 -0.17 -15.53 -6.66
C GLU A 15 -0.88 -15.17 -5.34
N ILE A 16 -0.77 -13.93 -4.87
CA ILE A 16 -1.36 -13.54 -3.59
C ILE A 16 -2.89 -13.41 -3.67
N ALA A 17 -3.44 -12.95 -4.79
CA ALA A 17 -4.87 -12.89 -5.01
C ALA A 17 -5.52 -14.28 -4.92
N ALA A 18 -4.85 -15.32 -5.40
CA ALA A 18 -5.32 -16.69 -5.30
C ALA A 18 -5.46 -17.21 -3.85
N TRP A 19 -4.82 -16.57 -2.86
CA TRP A 19 -4.98 -16.91 -1.45
C TRP A 19 -6.29 -16.39 -0.85
N GLY A 20 -7.01 -15.48 -1.52
CA GLY A 20 -8.28 -14.91 -1.08
C GLY A 20 -8.18 -13.91 0.07
N VAL A 21 -6.98 -13.38 0.35
CA VAL A 21 -6.73 -12.45 1.46
C VAL A 21 -6.22 -11.08 1.00
N LEU A 22 -5.99 -10.89 -0.30
CA LEU A 22 -5.56 -9.63 -0.87
C LEU A 22 -6.75 -8.66 -0.94
N SER A 23 -6.55 -7.44 -0.42
CA SER A 23 -7.58 -6.39 -0.41
C SER A 23 -7.27 -5.21 -1.34
N GLY A 24 -6.04 -5.09 -1.82
CA GLY A 24 -5.60 -4.03 -2.72
C GLY A 24 -4.10 -4.08 -3.01
N VAL A 25 -3.63 -3.12 -3.80
CA VAL A 25 -2.24 -3.04 -4.24
C VAL A 25 -1.74 -1.60 -4.11
N THR A 26 -0.51 -1.42 -3.68
CA THR A 26 0.20 -0.15 -3.83
C THR A 26 1.32 -0.30 -4.84
N THR A 27 1.43 0.70 -5.72
CA THR A 27 2.56 0.82 -6.64
C THR A 27 3.34 2.11 -6.36
N ASN A 28 4.49 2.23 -6.97
CA ASN A 28 5.28 3.46 -7.00
C ASN A 28 6.19 3.45 -8.24
N PRO A 29 6.80 4.60 -8.62
CA PRO A 29 7.65 4.67 -9.80
C PRO A 29 8.79 3.65 -9.83
N THR A 30 9.38 3.32 -8.68
CA THR A 30 10.45 2.32 -8.58
C THR A 30 9.94 0.91 -8.91
N LEU A 31 8.78 0.53 -8.39
CA LEU A 31 8.18 -0.79 -8.66
C LEU A 31 7.73 -0.90 -10.12
N VAL A 32 7.14 0.17 -10.67
CA VAL A 32 6.80 0.22 -12.09
C VAL A 32 8.04 0.10 -12.96
N ALA A 33 9.10 0.86 -12.67
CA ALA A 33 10.36 0.77 -13.40
C ALA A 33 10.96 -0.64 -13.35
N LYS A 34 10.85 -1.34 -12.22
CA LYS A 34 11.29 -2.73 -12.07
C LYS A 34 10.46 -3.68 -12.94
N ALA A 35 9.13 -3.53 -12.97
CA ALA A 35 8.25 -4.36 -13.78
C ALA A 35 8.48 -4.19 -15.30
N PHE A 36 8.97 -3.02 -15.71
CA PHE A 36 9.33 -2.73 -17.11
C PHE A 36 10.85 -2.75 -17.38
N ALA A 37 11.64 -3.41 -16.54
CA ALA A 37 13.09 -3.42 -16.67
C ALA A 37 13.52 -3.90 -18.06
N GLY A 38 14.32 -3.07 -18.76
CA GLY A 38 14.79 -3.35 -20.13
C GLY A 38 13.83 -2.92 -21.25
N GLU A 39 12.70 -2.32 -20.93
CA GLU A 39 11.70 -1.89 -21.90
C GLU A 39 11.42 -0.39 -21.82
N ARG A 40 11.12 0.24 -22.97
CA ARG A 40 10.68 1.63 -22.97
C ARG A 40 9.25 1.72 -22.47
N LEU A 41 9.04 2.47 -21.36
CA LEU A 41 7.71 2.76 -20.84
C LEU A 41 7.05 3.86 -21.67
N THR A 42 5.87 3.57 -22.21
CA THR A 42 4.96 4.56 -22.84
C THR A 42 3.71 4.69 -21.99
N TRP A 43 2.99 5.80 -22.14
CA TRP A 43 1.71 5.98 -21.44
C TRP A 43 0.70 4.85 -21.74
N GLU A 44 0.64 4.41 -22.99
CA GLU A 44 -0.26 3.32 -23.38
C GLU A 44 0.06 2.02 -22.63
N ARG A 45 1.34 1.63 -22.59
CA ARG A 45 1.79 0.44 -21.86
C ARG A 45 1.56 0.53 -20.37
N LEU A 46 1.86 1.70 -19.75
CA LEU A 46 1.58 1.95 -18.35
C LEU A 46 0.08 1.83 -18.06
N SER A 47 -0.76 2.42 -18.93
CA SER A 47 -2.22 2.39 -18.78
C SER A 47 -2.78 0.96 -18.85
N GLN A 48 -2.33 0.17 -19.81
CA GLN A 48 -2.72 -1.25 -19.93
C GLN A 48 -2.28 -2.05 -18.71
N HIS A 49 -1.05 -1.83 -18.25
CA HIS A 49 -0.51 -2.51 -17.08
C HIS A 49 -1.28 -2.17 -15.80
N LEU A 50 -1.55 -0.90 -15.53
CA LEU A 50 -2.32 -0.48 -14.35
C LEU A 50 -3.76 -1.00 -14.37
N LYS A 51 -4.39 -1.11 -15.53
CA LYS A 51 -5.69 -1.77 -15.67
C LYS A 51 -5.61 -3.24 -15.29
N ALA A 52 -4.61 -3.97 -15.79
CA ALA A 52 -4.39 -5.37 -15.42
C ALA A 52 -4.12 -5.54 -13.91
N VAL A 53 -3.35 -4.65 -13.29
CA VAL A 53 -3.17 -4.61 -11.83
C VAL A 53 -4.51 -4.44 -11.12
N CYS A 54 -5.37 -3.51 -11.57
CA CYS A 54 -6.68 -3.28 -10.98
C CYS A 54 -7.61 -4.50 -11.09
N GLU A 55 -7.61 -5.16 -12.23
CA GLU A 55 -8.42 -6.38 -12.47
C GLU A 55 -7.98 -7.54 -11.57
N LEU A 56 -6.67 -7.75 -11.43
CA LEU A 56 -6.12 -8.80 -10.57
C LEU A 56 -6.27 -8.51 -9.09
N ALA A 57 -6.10 -7.26 -8.67
CA ALA A 57 -6.21 -6.86 -7.26
C ALA A 57 -7.64 -6.95 -6.73
N GLY A 58 -8.65 -6.71 -7.58
CA GLY A 58 -10.07 -6.70 -7.20
C GLY A 58 -10.45 -5.62 -6.19
N GLY A 59 -9.52 -4.76 -5.80
CA GLY A 59 -9.67 -3.70 -4.80
C GLY A 59 -8.90 -2.43 -5.18
N PRO A 60 -8.74 -1.45 -4.24
CA PRO A 60 -8.04 -0.22 -4.50
C PRO A 60 -6.59 -0.43 -4.94
N VAL A 61 -6.15 0.35 -5.93
CA VAL A 61 -4.78 0.34 -6.45
C VAL A 61 -4.20 1.74 -6.41
N SER A 62 -3.17 1.94 -5.60
CA SER A 62 -2.46 3.22 -5.54
C SER A 62 -1.49 3.34 -6.72
N ALA A 63 -1.75 4.31 -7.61
CA ALA A 63 -0.89 4.67 -8.74
C ALA A 63 -0.30 6.07 -8.52
N GLU A 64 1.04 6.16 -8.48
CA GLU A 64 1.75 7.37 -8.09
C GLU A 64 2.07 8.25 -9.31
N VAL A 65 1.82 9.56 -9.18
CA VAL A 65 2.24 10.55 -10.16
C VAL A 65 3.76 10.72 -10.14
N THR A 66 4.32 11.18 -11.24
CA THR A 66 5.75 11.47 -11.41
C THR A 66 6.04 12.97 -11.53
N ALA A 67 5.04 13.79 -11.79
CA ALA A 67 5.14 15.24 -11.81
C ALA A 67 5.52 15.79 -10.42
N LEU A 68 6.15 16.97 -10.38
CA LEU A 68 6.59 17.63 -9.16
C LEU A 68 5.79 18.90 -8.83
N GLU A 69 5.19 19.54 -9.83
CA GLU A 69 4.39 20.74 -9.68
C GLU A 69 2.90 20.41 -9.54
N ALA A 70 2.17 21.15 -8.73
CA ALA A 70 0.78 20.85 -8.38
C ALA A 70 -0.14 20.70 -9.61
N GLU A 71 -0.06 21.64 -10.56
CA GLU A 71 -0.90 21.60 -11.76
C GLU A 71 -0.64 20.36 -12.61
N ALA A 72 0.64 20.00 -12.79
CA ALA A 72 1.05 18.81 -13.52
C ALA A 72 0.65 17.52 -12.77
N MET A 73 0.75 17.49 -11.44
CA MET A 73 0.26 16.39 -10.61
C MET A 73 -1.25 16.19 -10.75
N VAL A 74 -2.02 17.29 -10.80
CA VAL A 74 -3.48 17.23 -10.96
C VAL A 74 -3.84 16.68 -12.34
N GLU A 75 -3.18 17.14 -13.41
CA GLU A 75 -3.41 16.62 -14.76
C GLU A 75 -3.07 15.13 -14.86
N GLU A 76 -1.91 14.71 -14.37
CA GLU A 76 -1.49 13.32 -14.34
C GLU A 76 -2.44 12.48 -13.47
N GLY A 77 -2.84 12.97 -12.31
CA GLY A 77 -3.77 12.33 -11.40
C GLY A 77 -5.15 12.08 -12.02
N ARG A 78 -5.72 13.06 -12.74
CA ARG A 78 -6.97 12.88 -13.50
C ARG A 78 -6.84 11.77 -14.55
N ARG A 79 -5.71 11.77 -15.28
CA ARG A 79 -5.43 10.75 -16.29
C ARG A 79 -5.32 9.34 -15.69
N LEU A 80 -4.65 9.21 -14.53
CA LEU A 80 -4.57 7.95 -13.80
C LEU A 80 -5.95 7.51 -13.30
N ALA A 81 -6.70 8.39 -12.64
CA ALA A 81 -8.03 8.08 -12.10
C ALA A 81 -9.01 7.62 -13.19
N ALA A 82 -8.91 8.16 -14.40
CA ALA A 82 -9.74 7.79 -15.54
C ALA A 82 -9.48 6.37 -16.09
N LEU A 83 -8.39 5.72 -15.69
CA LEU A 83 -8.04 4.38 -16.19
C LEU A 83 -8.95 3.29 -15.65
N HIS A 84 -9.31 3.36 -14.36
CA HIS A 84 -10.10 2.34 -13.69
C HIS A 84 -10.70 2.87 -12.38
N PRO A 85 -11.94 2.50 -11.98
CA PRO A 85 -12.56 2.98 -10.74
C PRO A 85 -11.82 2.59 -9.45
N ASN A 86 -10.98 1.57 -9.49
CA ASN A 86 -10.17 1.15 -8.36
C ASN A 86 -8.90 1.99 -8.19
N ILE A 87 -8.53 2.84 -9.14
CA ILE A 87 -7.35 3.69 -8.99
C ILE A 87 -7.55 4.69 -7.85
N VAL A 88 -6.53 4.77 -7.02
CA VAL A 88 -6.30 5.80 -6.00
C VAL A 88 -5.04 6.55 -6.43
N VAL A 89 -5.17 7.84 -6.67
CA VAL A 89 -4.02 8.66 -7.09
C VAL A 89 -3.07 8.85 -5.91
N LYS A 90 -1.81 8.48 -6.09
CA LYS A 90 -0.82 8.59 -5.03
C LYS A 90 0.07 9.80 -5.26
N LEU A 91 0.20 10.65 -4.23
CA LEU A 91 0.90 11.93 -4.27
C LEU A 91 1.93 12.03 -3.16
N PRO A 92 3.12 12.60 -3.40
CA PRO A 92 4.09 12.85 -2.34
C PRO A 92 3.60 13.93 -1.38
N THR A 93 3.97 13.83 -0.10
CA THR A 93 3.61 14.81 0.94
C THR A 93 4.57 16.00 0.90
N THR A 94 4.33 16.86 -0.07
CA THR A 94 5.01 18.15 -0.29
C THR A 94 3.99 19.28 -0.35
N GLU A 95 4.41 20.54 -0.38
CA GLU A 95 3.50 21.68 -0.57
C GLU A 95 2.69 21.54 -1.85
N GLU A 96 3.35 21.20 -2.96
CA GLU A 96 2.69 20.98 -4.25
C GLU A 96 1.77 19.76 -4.23
N GLY A 97 2.18 18.66 -3.56
CA GLY A 97 1.35 17.49 -3.36
C GLY A 97 0.08 17.77 -2.55
N LEU A 98 0.15 18.64 -1.53
CA LEU A 98 -1.03 19.06 -0.75
C LEU A 98 -2.01 19.90 -1.59
N LYS A 99 -1.50 20.82 -2.42
CA LYS A 99 -2.32 21.59 -3.37
C LYS A 99 -3.01 20.67 -4.38
N ALA A 100 -2.28 19.72 -4.95
CA ALA A 100 -2.82 18.71 -5.86
C ALA A 100 -3.86 17.80 -5.18
N CYS A 101 -3.58 17.34 -3.96
CA CYS A 101 -4.52 16.55 -3.16
C CYS A 101 -5.84 17.31 -2.98
N ARG A 102 -5.79 18.56 -2.59
CA ARG A 102 -6.98 19.40 -2.41
C ARG A 102 -7.81 19.52 -3.68
N ALA A 103 -7.15 19.74 -4.83
CA ALA A 103 -7.83 19.85 -6.13
C ALA A 103 -8.50 18.53 -6.53
N LEU A 104 -7.76 17.41 -6.51
CA LEU A 104 -8.29 16.10 -6.90
C LEU A 104 -9.40 15.62 -5.98
N SER A 105 -9.26 15.81 -4.67
CA SER A 105 -10.29 15.43 -3.69
C SER A 105 -11.58 16.22 -3.88
N ALA A 106 -11.51 17.50 -4.26
CA ALA A 106 -12.67 18.30 -4.57
C ALA A 106 -13.44 17.81 -5.82
N GLU A 107 -12.78 17.05 -6.69
CA GLU A 107 -13.36 16.38 -7.85
C GLU A 107 -13.87 14.96 -7.55
N GLY A 108 -13.81 14.52 -6.28
CA GLY A 108 -14.19 13.18 -5.86
C GLY A 108 -13.18 12.09 -6.19
N ILE A 109 -11.96 12.45 -6.61
CA ILE A 109 -10.87 11.51 -6.89
C ILE A 109 -10.22 11.11 -5.56
N ARG A 110 -10.12 9.81 -5.30
CA ARG A 110 -9.46 9.30 -4.10
C ARG A 110 -7.95 9.52 -4.18
N VAL A 111 -7.38 10.04 -3.10
CA VAL A 111 -5.95 10.35 -3.00
C VAL A 111 -5.31 9.59 -1.85
N ASN A 112 -4.12 9.03 -2.10
CA ASN A 112 -3.22 8.46 -1.11
C ASN A 112 -1.98 9.37 -0.99
N MET A 113 -1.85 10.06 0.14
CA MET A 113 -0.65 10.87 0.41
C MET A 113 0.46 9.98 0.96
N THR A 114 1.60 9.97 0.25
CA THR A 114 2.74 9.08 0.53
C THR A 114 3.99 9.85 0.99
N LEU A 115 5.04 9.12 1.36
CA LEU A 115 6.27 9.68 1.92
C LEU A 115 5.99 10.49 3.20
N ILE A 116 5.21 9.88 4.10
CA ILE A 116 4.89 10.45 5.40
C ILE A 116 5.87 9.91 6.44
N PHE A 117 6.54 10.81 7.14
CA PHE A 117 7.55 10.54 8.15
C PHE A 117 7.29 11.28 9.47
N SER A 118 6.16 11.99 9.59
CA SER A 118 5.72 12.63 10.85
C SER A 118 4.20 12.69 10.95
N ALA A 119 3.68 12.74 12.16
CA ALA A 119 2.24 12.92 12.40
C ALA A 119 1.73 14.27 11.85
N ASN A 120 2.55 15.33 11.87
CA ASN A 120 2.18 16.62 11.29
C ASN A 120 1.95 16.51 9.76
N GLN A 121 2.76 15.74 9.03
CA GLN A 121 2.54 15.51 7.60
C GLN A 121 1.21 14.76 7.37
N ALA A 122 0.89 13.76 8.18
CA ALA A 122 -0.38 13.04 8.10
C ALA A 122 -1.58 13.96 8.37
N LEU A 123 -1.47 14.86 9.37
CA LEU A 123 -2.50 15.85 9.68
C LEU A 123 -2.76 16.78 8.49
N LEU A 124 -1.70 17.33 7.89
CA LEU A 124 -1.82 18.21 6.73
C LEU A 124 -2.46 17.47 5.54
N ALA A 125 -2.05 16.24 5.28
CA ALA A 125 -2.61 15.39 4.24
C ALA A 125 -4.12 15.13 4.44
N ALA A 126 -4.53 14.78 5.66
CA ALA A 126 -5.93 14.58 6.01
C ALA A 126 -6.76 15.86 5.80
N ARG A 127 -6.24 17.03 6.22
CA ARG A 127 -6.90 18.33 6.04
C ARG A 127 -6.94 18.79 4.59
N ALA A 128 -6.01 18.33 3.74
CA ALA A 128 -6.07 18.54 2.30
C ALA A 128 -7.13 17.68 1.61
N GLY A 129 -7.73 16.72 2.28
CA GLY A 129 -8.80 15.85 1.77
C GLY A 129 -8.32 14.48 1.29
N ALA A 130 -7.15 14.02 1.73
CA ALA A 130 -6.66 12.68 1.42
C ALA A 130 -7.64 11.60 1.91
N SER A 131 -7.85 10.58 1.08
CA SER A 131 -8.59 9.37 1.48
C SER A 131 -7.72 8.40 2.27
N TYR A 132 -6.41 8.41 1.99
CA TYR A 132 -5.41 7.56 2.64
C TYR A 132 -4.15 8.36 2.93
N VAL A 133 -3.46 7.97 4.00
CA VAL A 133 -2.11 8.42 4.36
C VAL A 133 -1.20 7.21 4.54
N SER A 134 0.00 7.28 3.98
CA SER A 134 0.96 6.17 3.99
C SER A 134 2.23 6.54 4.77
N PRO A 135 2.27 6.38 6.12
CA PRO A 135 3.49 6.47 6.90
C PRO A 135 4.46 5.34 6.56
N PHE A 136 5.75 5.67 6.47
CA PHE A 136 6.81 4.77 6.02
C PHE A 136 7.62 4.22 7.19
N LEU A 137 7.12 3.15 7.82
CA LEU A 137 7.70 2.55 9.02
C LEU A 137 9.17 2.14 8.83
N GLY A 138 9.42 1.26 7.88
CA GLY A 138 10.75 0.70 7.69
C GLY A 138 11.80 1.73 7.29
N ARG A 139 11.45 2.82 6.60
CA ARG A 139 12.39 3.92 6.33
C ARG A 139 12.71 4.75 7.57
N VAL A 140 11.78 4.85 8.49
CA VAL A 140 12.02 5.49 9.81
C VAL A 140 12.98 4.64 10.62
N ASP A 141 12.80 3.31 10.62
CA ASP A 141 13.72 2.38 11.28
C ASP A 141 15.14 2.41 10.66
N ASP A 142 15.24 2.59 9.33
CA ASP A 142 16.53 2.68 8.62
C ASP A 142 17.42 3.82 9.18
N ILE A 143 16.83 4.86 9.79
CA ILE A 143 17.55 5.97 10.43
C ILE A 143 17.61 5.88 11.96
N SER A 144 17.32 4.71 12.51
CA SER A 144 17.31 4.43 13.95
C SER A 144 16.24 5.21 14.74
N TRP A 145 15.12 5.54 14.11
CA TRP A 145 13.91 6.01 14.76
C TRP A 145 12.90 4.86 14.83
N ASP A 146 11.80 5.05 15.56
CA ASP A 146 10.79 4.02 15.76
C ASP A 146 9.59 4.23 14.81
N GLY A 147 9.48 3.39 13.78
CA GLY A 147 8.36 3.43 12.84
C GLY A 147 7.02 3.07 13.47
N GLY A 148 7.02 2.21 14.49
CA GLY A 148 5.84 1.89 15.28
C GLY A 148 5.34 3.09 16.08
N GLU A 149 6.24 3.90 16.66
CA GLU A 149 5.86 5.13 17.36
C GLU A 149 5.24 6.15 16.41
N LEU A 150 5.84 6.35 15.22
CA LEU A 150 5.24 7.19 14.18
C LEU A 150 3.81 6.75 13.85
N LEU A 151 3.60 5.44 13.67
CA LEU A 151 2.28 4.90 13.34
C LEU A 151 1.29 5.14 14.48
N ARG A 152 1.70 4.93 15.74
CA ARG A 152 0.87 5.17 16.94
C ARG A 152 0.41 6.61 16.99
N GLU A 153 1.33 7.58 16.87
CA GLU A 153 1.00 9.00 16.86
C GLU A 153 -0.04 9.37 15.81
N ILE A 154 0.10 8.81 14.59
CA ILE A 154 -0.82 9.07 13.49
C ILE A 154 -2.21 8.48 13.76
N VAL A 155 -2.28 7.24 14.25
CA VAL A 155 -3.55 6.56 14.54
C VAL A 155 -4.27 7.26 15.70
N GLU A 156 -3.58 7.54 16.81
CA GLU A 156 -4.15 8.25 17.95
C GLU A 156 -4.63 9.66 17.56
N MET A 157 -3.83 10.40 16.79
CA MET A 157 -4.23 11.72 16.28
C MET A 157 -5.45 11.65 15.39
N ARG A 158 -5.53 10.65 14.48
CA ARG A 158 -6.71 10.43 13.63
C ARG A 158 -7.97 10.24 14.47
N GLU A 159 -7.89 9.41 15.51
CA GLU A 159 -9.03 9.11 16.38
C GLU A 159 -9.44 10.32 17.21
N VAL A 160 -8.48 10.99 17.86
CA VAL A 160 -8.74 12.17 18.71
C VAL A 160 -9.32 13.34 17.91
N GLN A 161 -8.89 13.52 16.67
CA GLN A 161 -9.32 14.61 15.78
C GLN A 161 -10.47 14.22 14.84
N ASP A 162 -10.97 12.99 14.91
CA ASP A 162 -12.01 12.43 14.03
C ASP A 162 -11.70 12.71 12.53
N LEU A 163 -10.47 12.37 12.12
CA LEU A 163 -10.03 12.63 10.75
C LEU A 163 -10.56 11.55 9.80
N PRO A 164 -11.28 11.91 8.72
CA PRO A 164 -11.87 10.96 7.78
C PRO A 164 -10.83 10.40 6.80
N VAL A 165 -9.74 9.87 7.30
CA VAL A 165 -8.62 9.34 6.51
C VAL A 165 -8.27 7.93 6.99
N ARG A 166 -7.92 7.04 6.06
CA ARG A 166 -7.44 5.69 6.38
C ARG A 166 -5.92 5.66 6.40
N VAL A 167 -5.36 4.94 7.36
CA VAL A 167 -3.91 4.81 7.54
C VAL A 167 -3.40 3.52 6.91
N ILE A 168 -2.47 3.66 5.97
CA ILE A 168 -1.75 2.56 5.32
C ILE A 168 -0.35 2.47 5.92
N ALA A 169 -0.09 1.51 6.79
CA ALA A 169 1.26 1.19 7.23
C ALA A 169 2.09 0.72 6.02
N ALA A 170 3.07 1.52 5.61
CA ALA A 170 3.86 1.33 4.40
C ALA A 170 5.35 1.12 4.72
N SER A 171 6.14 0.78 3.68
CA SER A 171 7.57 0.46 3.86
C SER A 171 7.80 -0.68 4.86
N ILE A 172 6.91 -1.67 4.85
CA ILE A 172 7.00 -2.87 5.67
C ILE A 172 8.21 -3.71 5.25
N ARG A 173 9.03 -4.13 6.24
CA ARG A 173 10.28 -4.88 6.01
C ARG A 173 10.21 -6.36 6.41
N HIS A 174 9.35 -6.70 7.36
CA HIS A 174 9.25 -8.02 7.95
C HIS A 174 7.87 -8.27 8.60
N PRO A 175 7.49 -9.54 8.90
CA PRO A 175 6.19 -9.88 9.48
C PRO A 175 5.86 -9.15 10.80
N ARG A 176 6.87 -8.82 11.61
CA ARG A 176 6.65 -8.12 12.89
C ARG A 176 6.02 -6.74 12.69
N HIS A 177 6.43 -5.98 11.65
CA HIS A 177 5.78 -4.71 11.30
C HIS A 177 4.28 -4.88 11.03
N VAL A 178 3.88 -5.99 10.38
CA VAL A 178 2.46 -6.25 10.10
C VAL A 178 1.67 -6.49 11.39
N THR A 179 2.25 -7.25 12.32
CA THR A 179 1.66 -7.47 13.65
C THR A 179 1.53 -6.16 14.42
N GLU A 180 2.57 -5.33 14.43
CA GLU A 180 2.58 -4.02 15.09
C GLU A 180 1.56 -3.08 14.47
N ALA A 181 1.51 -3.00 13.15
CA ALA A 181 0.52 -2.18 12.45
C ALA A 181 -0.92 -2.60 12.81
N ALA A 182 -1.18 -3.90 12.90
CA ALA A 182 -2.49 -4.42 13.30
C ALA A 182 -2.85 -4.05 14.75
N LEU A 183 -1.91 -4.20 15.67
CA LEU A 183 -2.11 -3.89 17.10
C LEU A 183 -2.24 -2.39 17.37
N LEU A 184 -1.59 -1.56 16.57
CA LEU A 184 -1.65 -0.10 16.66
C LEU A 184 -2.87 0.51 15.96
N GLY A 185 -3.68 -0.29 15.27
CA GLY A 185 -4.93 0.18 14.67
C GLY A 185 -4.80 0.79 13.27
N ALA A 186 -3.75 0.44 12.51
CA ALA A 186 -3.70 0.76 11.09
C ALA A 186 -4.88 0.12 10.35
N ASP A 187 -5.45 0.82 9.37
CA ASP A 187 -6.55 0.28 8.56
C ASP A 187 -6.04 -0.74 7.55
N ILE A 188 -4.81 -0.51 7.05
CA ILE A 188 -4.19 -1.26 5.97
C ILE A 188 -2.71 -1.43 6.28
N ALA A 189 -2.15 -2.59 5.93
CA ALA A 189 -0.71 -2.79 5.82
C ALA A 189 -0.37 -3.17 4.38
N THR A 190 0.54 -2.42 3.74
CA THR A 190 1.05 -2.74 2.41
C THR A 190 2.49 -3.23 2.49
N MET A 191 2.77 -4.37 1.89
CA MET A 191 4.04 -5.06 2.04
C MET A 191 4.53 -5.72 0.75
N PRO A 192 5.86 -5.86 0.59
CA PRO A 192 6.44 -6.62 -0.52
C PRO A 192 6.00 -8.08 -0.53
N HIS A 193 5.96 -8.70 -1.70
CA HIS A 193 5.60 -10.10 -1.91
C HIS A 193 6.34 -11.08 -0.98
N ALA A 194 7.66 -10.90 -0.81
CA ALA A 194 8.45 -11.75 0.07
C ALA A 194 8.00 -11.69 1.54
N VAL A 195 7.62 -10.50 2.03
CA VAL A 195 7.08 -10.31 3.38
C VAL A 195 5.69 -10.93 3.49
N PHE A 196 4.84 -10.74 2.49
CA PHE A 196 3.50 -11.33 2.46
C PHE A 196 3.56 -12.86 2.58
N LYS A 197 4.43 -13.51 1.82
CA LYS A 197 4.68 -14.96 1.92
C LYS A 197 5.24 -15.38 3.27
N ALA A 198 6.07 -14.55 3.89
CA ALA A 198 6.66 -14.83 5.19
C ALA A 198 5.63 -14.82 6.33
N LEU A 199 4.47 -14.17 6.17
CA LEU A 199 3.39 -14.19 7.18
C LEU A 199 2.87 -15.60 7.49
N LEU A 200 2.90 -16.49 6.50
CA LEU A 200 2.43 -17.88 6.66
C LEU A 200 3.49 -18.86 7.18
N ARG A 201 4.77 -18.49 7.11
CA ARG A 201 5.85 -19.42 7.42
C ARG A 201 6.02 -19.58 8.93
N HIS A 202 5.76 -20.78 9.41
CA HIS A 202 5.99 -21.13 10.82
C HIS A 202 6.45 -22.58 10.97
N PRO A 203 7.62 -22.84 11.59
CA PRO A 203 8.17 -24.20 11.72
C PRO A 203 7.23 -25.19 12.43
N LEU A 204 6.44 -24.71 13.39
CA LEU A 204 5.49 -25.55 14.11
C LEU A 204 4.28 -25.96 13.27
N THR A 205 3.90 -25.16 12.25
CA THR A 205 2.86 -25.53 11.29
C THR A 205 3.32 -26.72 10.44
N ASP A 206 4.55 -26.67 9.93
CA ASP A 206 5.13 -27.73 9.12
C ASP A 206 5.31 -29.02 9.95
N LEU A 207 5.74 -28.88 11.21
CA LEU A 207 5.86 -30.00 12.13
C LEU A 207 4.50 -30.60 12.47
N GLY A 208 3.51 -29.75 12.73
CA GLY A 208 2.14 -30.17 13.05
C GLY A 208 1.51 -30.97 11.90
N LEU A 209 1.61 -30.45 10.67
CA LEU A 209 1.11 -31.15 9.49
C LEU A 209 1.76 -32.53 9.30
N ARG A 210 3.07 -32.62 9.45
CA ARG A 210 3.76 -33.93 9.37
C ARG A 210 3.22 -34.91 10.39
N ARG A 211 3.09 -34.52 11.67
CA ARG A 211 2.55 -35.39 12.73
C ARG A 211 1.12 -35.81 12.43
N PHE A 212 0.27 -34.91 11.97
CA PHE A 212 -1.11 -35.25 11.61
C PHE A 212 -1.17 -36.25 10.47
N MET A 213 -0.32 -36.12 9.46
CA MET A 213 -0.26 -37.09 8.36
C MET A 213 0.28 -38.47 8.84
N GLU A 214 1.32 -38.47 9.67
CA GLU A 214 1.86 -39.72 10.26
C GLU A 214 0.82 -40.48 11.12
N ASP A 215 0.02 -39.73 11.89
CA ASP A 215 -1.03 -40.33 12.72
C ASP A 215 -2.22 -40.80 11.88
N TRP A 216 -2.58 -40.04 10.82
CA TRP A 216 -3.64 -40.43 9.90
C TRP A 216 -3.32 -41.72 9.14
N GLU A 217 -2.09 -41.91 8.67
CA GLU A 217 -1.66 -43.11 7.98
C GLU A 217 -1.78 -44.39 8.86
N LYS A 218 -1.73 -44.29 10.21
CA LYS A 218 -1.92 -45.42 11.13
C LYS A 218 -3.37 -45.92 11.19
N VAL A 219 -4.34 -45.11 10.84
CA VAL A 219 -5.79 -45.38 10.95
C VAL A 219 -6.53 -45.28 9.63
N ARG A 220 -5.83 -44.97 8.55
CA ARG A 220 -6.39 -44.89 7.21
C ARG A 220 -7.01 -46.22 6.80
N PRO A 221 -8.30 -46.24 6.30
CA PRO A 221 -8.97 -47.43 5.84
C PRO A 221 -8.34 -48.07 4.61
#